data_43f39a3dd791ce470cc844d91be137b5
#
_entry.id   43f39a3dd791ce470cc844d91be137b5
#
_cell.length_a   1.000
_cell.length_b   1.000
_cell.length_c   1.000
_cell.angle_alpha   90.00
_cell.angle_beta   90.00
_cell.angle_gamma   90.00
#
_symmetry.space_group_name_H-M   'P 1'
#
loop_
_entity.id
_entity.type
_entity.pdbx_description
1 polymer ?
#
loop_
_entity_poly.entity_id
_entity_poly.type
_entity_poly.pdbx_seq_one_letter_code
_entity_poly.pdbx_strand_id
1 'polypeptide(L)'
;GYTVYNLSRRNFTHETIKHICCDASLELSVNNAVRQVIKECNKIDLLVTSAGFGVAGAVEFLTQEDTRKQMDVNFFGTVNAVKAVIPFMRENKSGRIICLSSVAAVIPIPFQTYYSVSKSAINAFVSALSHEIKPFGISICSVMPGDVKTGFTSSRITDLNGNEIYGGRIKKSIAVMENDEINGMSPDIAACCITRLTKKKKLNSLYTVGFKYKLFVWLSRILPQRTVSAIVSSLYAK
;
A
#
# COMPACT_ATOMS: atom_id res chain seq x y z
N GLY A 1 -21.64 12.59 7.22
CA GLY A 1 -20.86 11.41 6.83
C GLY A 1 -20.44 11.49 5.37
N TYR A 2 -19.63 10.53 4.91
CA TYR A 2 -19.28 10.38 3.50
C TYR A 2 -20.23 9.41 2.81
N THR A 3 -20.53 9.65 1.52
CA THR A 3 -21.00 8.59 0.63
C THR A 3 -19.79 7.78 0.22
N VAL A 4 -19.78 6.47 0.49
CA VAL A 4 -18.60 5.61 0.30
C VAL A 4 -18.82 4.67 -0.88
N TYR A 5 -17.80 4.58 -1.75
CA TYR A 5 -17.73 3.64 -2.85
C TYR A 5 -16.56 2.68 -2.62
N ASN A 6 -16.82 1.39 -2.76
CA ASN A 6 -15.80 0.35 -2.83
C ASN A 6 -15.56 0.02 -4.31
N LEU A 7 -14.34 0.26 -4.78
CA LEU A 7 -13.89 -0.09 -6.12
C LEU A 7 -12.99 -1.33 -6.01
N SER A 8 -13.50 -2.49 -6.40
CA SER A 8 -12.75 -3.75 -6.32
C SER A 8 -13.27 -4.78 -7.32
N ARG A 9 -12.44 -5.77 -7.65
CA ARG A 9 -12.79 -6.86 -8.57
C ARG A 9 -13.82 -7.84 -8.00
N ARG A 10 -13.79 -8.04 -6.67
CA ARG A 10 -14.71 -8.94 -5.99
C ARG A 10 -15.99 -8.21 -5.66
N ASN A 11 -17.12 -8.86 -5.90
CA ASN A 11 -18.39 -8.32 -5.46
C ASN A 11 -18.37 -8.06 -3.96
N PHE A 12 -18.91 -6.93 -3.58
CA PHE A 12 -18.99 -6.47 -2.21
C PHE A 12 -20.39 -5.91 -1.96
N THR A 13 -21.10 -6.48 -1.01
CA THR A 13 -22.43 -6.04 -0.61
C THR A 13 -22.39 -5.48 0.80
N HIS A 14 -22.86 -4.26 0.98
CA HIS A 14 -22.93 -3.60 2.26
C HIS A 14 -24.09 -2.59 2.24
N GLU A 15 -24.79 -2.40 3.35
CA GLU A 15 -25.99 -1.54 3.44
C GLU A 15 -25.72 -0.07 3.07
N THR A 16 -24.55 0.45 3.42
CA THR A 16 -24.21 1.88 3.29
C THR A 16 -23.05 2.17 2.35
N ILE A 17 -22.41 1.14 1.78
CA ILE A 17 -21.27 1.30 0.87
C ILE A 17 -21.68 0.80 -0.51
N LYS A 18 -21.61 1.67 -1.49
CA LYS A 18 -21.84 1.31 -2.90
C LYS A 18 -20.63 0.58 -3.47
N HIS A 19 -20.86 -0.41 -4.31
CA HIS A 19 -19.81 -1.16 -4.98
C HIS A 19 -19.80 -0.89 -6.48
N ILE A 20 -18.59 -0.71 -7.02
CA ILE A 20 -18.33 -0.65 -8.46
C ILE A 20 -17.25 -1.69 -8.78
N CYS A 21 -17.55 -2.63 -9.70
CA CYS A 21 -16.55 -3.59 -10.14
C CYS A 21 -15.43 -2.86 -10.90
N CYS A 22 -14.20 -2.98 -10.38
CA CYS A 22 -13.06 -2.24 -10.90
C CYS A 22 -11.76 -3.04 -10.71
N ASP A 23 -10.98 -3.16 -11.78
CA ASP A 23 -9.60 -3.62 -11.70
C ASP A 23 -8.67 -2.42 -11.65
N ALA A 24 -8.00 -2.23 -10.50
CA ALA A 24 -7.11 -1.10 -10.28
C ALA A 24 -5.89 -1.11 -11.22
N SER A 25 -5.44 -2.28 -11.69
CA SER A 25 -4.32 -2.40 -12.62
C SER A 25 -4.64 -1.89 -14.04
N LEU A 26 -5.92 -1.74 -14.37
CA LEU A 26 -6.40 -1.30 -15.69
C LEU A 26 -6.85 0.16 -15.63
N GLU A 27 -6.10 1.07 -16.24
CA GLU A 27 -6.38 2.52 -16.24
C GLU A 27 -7.80 2.82 -16.74
N LEU A 28 -8.25 2.15 -17.80
CA LEU A 28 -9.61 2.34 -18.33
C LEU A 28 -10.69 1.92 -17.33
N SER A 29 -10.49 0.81 -16.61
CA SER A 29 -11.43 0.34 -15.59
C SER A 29 -11.57 1.37 -14.46
N VAL A 30 -10.45 1.91 -14.00
CA VAL A 30 -10.42 2.94 -12.95
C VAL A 30 -11.09 4.23 -13.41
N ASN A 31 -10.78 4.70 -14.63
CA ASN A 31 -11.36 5.90 -15.21
C ASN A 31 -12.89 5.80 -15.33
N ASN A 32 -13.40 4.65 -15.77
CA ASN A 32 -14.84 4.41 -15.88
C ASN A 32 -15.52 4.41 -14.50
N ALA A 33 -14.92 3.73 -13.51
CA ALA A 33 -15.43 3.72 -12.15
C ALA A 33 -15.46 5.13 -11.51
N VAL A 34 -14.39 5.91 -11.69
CA VAL A 34 -14.32 7.29 -11.19
C VAL A 34 -15.37 8.18 -11.88
N ARG A 35 -15.54 8.06 -13.19
CA ARG A 35 -16.60 8.81 -13.92
C ARG A 35 -18.00 8.45 -13.43
N GLN A 36 -18.26 7.18 -13.11
CA GLN A 36 -19.53 6.77 -12.51
C GLN A 36 -19.75 7.46 -11.17
N VAL A 37 -18.76 7.48 -10.28
CA VAL A 37 -18.85 8.20 -8.99
C VAL A 37 -19.12 9.69 -9.20
N ILE A 38 -18.41 10.33 -10.15
CA ILE A 38 -18.62 11.74 -10.47
C ILE A 38 -20.04 12.01 -11.02
N LYS A 39 -20.55 11.12 -11.86
CA LYS A 39 -21.94 11.23 -12.37
C LYS A 39 -23.00 11.19 -11.26
N GLU A 40 -22.73 10.41 -10.20
CA GLU A 40 -23.66 10.26 -9.08
C GLU A 40 -23.50 11.34 -7.99
N CYS A 41 -22.25 11.81 -7.75
CA CYS A 41 -21.92 12.66 -6.61
C CYS A 41 -21.39 14.06 -6.98
N ASN A 42 -21.14 14.33 -8.25
CA ASN A 42 -20.55 15.57 -8.79
C ASN A 42 -19.13 15.90 -8.29
N LYS A 43 -18.62 15.22 -7.27
CA LYS A 43 -17.29 15.46 -6.69
C LYS A 43 -16.74 14.21 -6.02
N ILE A 44 -15.42 14.22 -5.79
CA ILE A 44 -14.71 13.27 -4.94
C ILE A 44 -13.89 14.07 -3.92
N ASP A 45 -14.24 13.95 -2.64
CA ASP A 45 -13.55 14.65 -1.54
C ASP A 45 -12.33 13.87 -1.04
N LEU A 46 -12.40 12.52 -1.12
CA LEU A 46 -11.41 11.62 -0.56
C LEU A 46 -11.19 10.41 -1.46
N LEU A 47 -9.93 10.11 -1.75
CA LEU A 47 -9.49 8.84 -2.32
C LEU A 47 -8.64 8.09 -1.29
N VAL A 48 -8.91 6.81 -1.09
CA VAL A 48 -8.04 5.88 -0.36
C VAL A 48 -7.66 4.73 -1.29
N THR A 49 -6.37 4.58 -1.60
CA THR A 49 -5.88 3.45 -2.39
C THR A 49 -5.37 2.36 -1.46
N SER A 50 -5.98 1.17 -1.51
CA SER A 50 -5.63 0.04 -0.65
C SER A 50 -5.43 -1.28 -1.41
N ALA A 51 -5.62 -1.30 -2.71
CA ALA A 51 -5.38 -2.48 -3.52
C ALA A 51 -3.90 -2.90 -3.45
N GLY A 52 -3.68 -4.20 -3.29
CA GLY A 52 -2.32 -4.74 -3.23
C GLY A 52 -2.29 -6.17 -2.73
N PHE A 53 -1.25 -6.89 -3.11
CA PHE A 53 -0.93 -8.22 -2.63
C PHE A 53 0.60 -8.40 -2.55
N GLY A 54 1.05 -9.50 -1.96
CA GLY A 54 2.45 -9.87 -1.82
C GLY A 54 2.86 -10.97 -2.78
N VAL A 55 4.11 -10.91 -3.25
CA VAL A 55 4.82 -12.02 -3.88
C VAL A 55 6.05 -12.27 -3.05
N ALA A 56 6.27 -13.51 -2.61
CA ALA A 56 7.41 -13.91 -1.78
C ALA A 56 8.15 -15.09 -2.40
N GLY A 57 9.48 -15.00 -2.40
CA GLY A 57 10.39 -15.97 -2.97
C GLY A 57 11.75 -15.34 -3.26
N ALA A 58 12.74 -16.15 -3.66
CA ALA A 58 14.03 -15.64 -4.09
C ALA A 58 13.91 -14.97 -5.47
N VAL A 59 14.47 -13.77 -5.60
CA VAL A 59 14.32 -12.91 -6.79
C VAL A 59 14.65 -13.63 -8.10
N GLU A 60 15.67 -14.50 -8.11
CA GLU A 60 16.10 -15.20 -9.32
C GLU A 60 15.11 -16.29 -9.79
N PHE A 61 14.24 -16.78 -8.91
CA PHE A 61 13.26 -17.81 -9.23
C PHE A 61 11.84 -17.25 -9.46
N LEU A 62 11.58 -16.01 -9.01
CA LEU A 62 10.25 -15.40 -9.22
C LEU A 62 10.00 -15.16 -10.71
N THR A 63 8.79 -15.51 -11.17
CA THR A 63 8.41 -15.30 -12.56
C THR A 63 8.27 -13.80 -12.87
N GLN A 64 8.58 -13.43 -14.12
CA GLN A 64 8.37 -12.06 -14.59
C GLN A 64 6.88 -11.68 -14.57
N GLU A 65 5.99 -12.65 -14.78
CA GLU A 65 4.54 -12.45 -14.74
C GLU A 65 4.09 -12.01 -13.36
N ASP A 66 4.45 -12.77 -12.30
CA ASP A 66 4.05 -12.47 -10.92
C ASP A 66 4.61 -11.14 -10.43
N THR A 67 5.86 -10.86 -10.76
CA THR A 67 6.53 -9.61 -10.35
C THR A 67 5.93 -8.39 -11.06
N ARG A 68 5.62 -8.49 -12.36
CA ARG A 68 4.91 -7.44 -13.10
C ARG A 68 3.51 -7.24 -12.56
N LYS A 69 2.74 -8.31 -12.39
CA LYS A 69 1.39 -8.26 -11.82
C LYS A 69 1.36 -7.59 -10.45
N GLN A 70 2.36 -7.86 -9.60
CA GLN A 70 2.48 -7.18 -8.32
C GLN A 70 2.71 -5.67 -8.49
N MET A 71 3.60 -5.25 -9.40
CA MET A 71 3.82 -3.83 -9.69
C MET A 71 2.58 -3.17 -10.29
N ASP A 72 1.91 -3.84 -11.21
CA ASP A 72 0.69 -3.33 -11.87
C ASP A 72 -0.43 -3.08 -10.87
N VAL A 73 -0.64 -3.99 -9.93
CA VAL A 73 -1.68 -3.83 -8.91
C VAL A 73 -1.25 -2.84 -7.81
N ASN A 74 -0.06 -3.04 -7.21
CA ASN A 74 0.34 -2.29 -6.02
C ASN A 74 0.71 -0.85 -6.34
N PHE A 75 1.51 -0.64 -7.40
CA PHE A 75 2.03 0.68 -7.76
C PHE A 75 1.19 1.33 -8.85
N PHE A 76 1.07 0.74 -10.03
CA PHE A 76 0.33 1.35 -11.13
C PHE A 76 -1.16 1.46 -10.83
N GLY A 77 -1.75 0.52 -10.07
CA GLY A 77 -3.12 0.65 -9.58
C GLY A 77 -3.34 1.86 -8.69
N THR A 78 -2.36 2.18 -7.82
CA THR A 78 -2.36 3.41 -7.04
C THR A 78 -2.24 4.64 -7.95
N VAL A 79 -1.31 4.63 -8.92
CA VAL A 79 -1.12 5.72 -9.89
C VAL A 79 -2.38 5.97 -10.71
N ASN A 80 -3.02 4.92 -11.23
CA ASN A 80 -4.24 5.01 -12.01
C ASN A 80 -5.36 5.69 -11.22
N ALA A 81 -5.58 5.26 -9.97
CA ALA A 81 -6.61 5.85 -9.12
C ALA A 81 -6.34 7.33 -8.81
N VAL A 82 -5.10 7.66 -8.50
CA VAL A 82 -4.69 9.04 -8.20
C VAL A 82 -4.84 9.93 -9.45
N LYS A 83 -4.34 9.49 -10.60
CA LYS A 83 -4.50 10.21 -11.88
C LYS A 83 -5.96 10.49 -12.21
N ALA A 84 -6.83 9.49 -12.01
CA ALA A 84 -8.24 9.59 -12.37
C ALA A 84 -9.00 10.63 -11.53
N VAL A 85 -8.63 10.86 -10.26
CA VAL A 85 -9.36 11.80 -9.38
C VAL A 85 -8.79 13.22 -9.41
N ILE A 86 -7.50 13.42 -9.72
CA ILE A 86 -6.84 14.74 -9.68
C ILE A 86 -7.57 15.78 -10.51
N PRO A 87 -8.02 15.55 -11.76
CA PRO A 87 -8.72 16.56 -12.55
C PRO A 87 -9.95 17.12 -11.83
N PHE A 88 -10.77 16.26 -11.27
CA PHE A 88 -12.01 16.65 -10.55
C PHE A 88 -11.71 17.36 -9.23
N MET A 89 -10.72 16.89 -8.47
CA MET A 89 -10.28 17.55 -7.25
C MET A 89 -9.67 18.93 -7.54
N ARG A 90 -8.95 19.08 -8.66
CA ARG A 90 -8.36 20.34 -9.09
C ARG A 90 -9.43 21.37 -9.47
N GLU A 91 -10.46 20.96 -10.23
CA GLU A 91 -11.61 21.81 -10.56
C GLU A 91 -12.31 22.30 -9.29
N ASN A 92 -12.51 21.42 -8.31
CA ASN A 92 -13.11 21.76 -7.02
C ASN A 92 -12.15 22.50 -6.06
N LYS A 93 -10.89 22.71 -6.44
CA LYS A 93 -9.82 23.30 -5.60
C LYS A 93 -9.71 22.67 -4.20
N SER A 94 -10.07 21.40 -4.10
CA SER A 94 -10.11 20.65 -2.85
C SER A 94 -10.05 19.16 -3.13
N GLY A 95 -9.27 18.44 -2.34
CA GLY A 95 -9.19 16.98 -2.40
C GLY A 95 -8.21 16.41 -1.39
N ARG A 96 -8.46 15.16 -1.03
CA ARG A 96 -7.57 14.42 -0.16
C ARG A 96 -7.31 13.02 -0.68
N ILE A 97 -6.04 12.66 -0.73
CA ILE A 97 -5.60 11.35 -1.23
C ILE A 97 -4.77 10.66 -0.15
N ILE A 98 -5.10 9.43 0.17
CA ILE A 98 -4.39 8.59 1.14
C ILE A 98 -4.00 7.30 0.45
N CYS A 99 -2.70 7.07 0.28
CA CYS A 99 -2.18 5.87 -0.37
C CYS A 99 -1.66 4.87 0.67
N LEU A 100 -2.09 3.60 0.62
CA LEU A 100 -1.57 2.55 1.48
C LEU A 100 -0.23 2.04 0.93
N SER A 101 0.84 2.36 1.67
CA SER A 101 2.17 1.78 1.52
C SER A 101 2.40 0.69 2.58
N SER A 102 3.60 0.57 3.09
CA SER A 102 4.01 -0.36 4.14
C SER A 102 5.29 0.13 4.82
N VAL A 103 5.57 -0.34 6.02
CA VAL A 103 6.89 -0.21 6.65
C VAL A 103 7.98 -0.87 5.80
N ALA A 104 7.63 -1.91 5.03
CA ALA A 104 8.53 -2.55 4.06
C ALA A 104 9.03 -1.59 2.95
N ALA A 105 8.41 -0.43 2.78
CA ALA A 105 8.88 0.63 1.89
C ALA A 105 10.16 1.34 2.41
N VAL A 106 10.41 1.27 3.70
CA VAL A 106 11.55 1.94 4.38
C VAL A 106 12.54 0.91 4.93
N ILE A 107 12.02 -0.24 5.36
CA ILE A 107 12.79 -1.37 5.87
C ILE A 107 12.48 -2.58 4.97
N PRO A 108 13.20 -2.74 3.84
CA PRO A 108 12.93 -3.81 2.88
C PRO A 108 13.13 -5.20 3.50
N ILE A 109 12.22 -6.12 3.15
CA ILE A 109 12.19 -7.47 3.71
C ILE A 109 12.79 -8.45 2.69
N PRO A 110 13.80 -9.28 3.07
CA PRO A 110 14.32 -10.35 2.24
C PRO A 110 13.22 -11.31 1.79
N PHE A 111 13.35 -11.87 0.60
CA PHE A 111 12.37 -12.75 -0.04
C PHE A 111 10.98 -12.13 -0.28
N GLN A 112 10.84 -10.81 -0.04
CA GLN A 112 9.68 -9.99 -0.38
C GLN A 112 10.11 -8.70 -1.12
N THR A 113 11.15 -8.83 -1.95
CA THR A 113 11.85 -7.71 -2.58
C THR A 113 10.91 -6.86 -3.45
N TYR A 114 10.15 -7.48 -4.34
CA TYR A 114 9.26 -6.73 -5.24
C TYR A 114 8.10 -6.05 -4.51
N TYR A 115 7.64 -6.65 -3.41
CA TYR A 115 6.67 -5.97 -2.53
C TYR A 115 7.28 -4.70 -1.93
N SER A 116 8.47 -4.81 -1.35
CA SER A 116 9.19 -3.66 -0.78
C SER A 116 9.44 -2.58 -1.82
N VAL A 117 9.86 -2.96 -3.05
CA VAL A 117 10.04 -2.03 -4.19
C VAL A 117 8.72 -1.34 -4.53
N SER A 118 7.61 -2.07 -4.66
CA SER A 118 6.31 -1.49 -5.00
C SER A 118 5.84 -0.47 -3.96
N LYS A 119 6.07 -0.75 -2.67
CA LYS A 119 5.69 0.15 -1.58
C LYS A 119 6.64 1.34 -1.45
N SER A 120 7.93 1.18 -1.74
CA SER A 120 8.89 2.28 -1.85
C SER A 120 8.54 3.23 -3.00
N ALA A 121 8.15 2.67 -4.15
CA ALA A 121 7.69 3.44 -5.29
C ALA A 121 6.47 4.32 -4.94
N ILE A 122 5.50 3.80 -4.17
CA ILE A 122 4.36 4.59 -3.66
C ILE A 122 4.85 5.76 -2.80
N ASN A 123 5.81 5.54 -1.88
CA ASN A 123 6.31 6.60 -1.03
C ASN A 123 7.01 7.71 -1.83
N ALA A 124 7.84 7.34 -2.80
CA ALA A 124 8.51 8.29 -3.70
C ALA A 124 7.49 9.07 -4.53
N PHE A 125 6.52 8.38 -5.15
CA PHE A 125 5.44 8.97 -5.93
C PHE A 125 4.64 9.99 -5.11
N VAL A 126 4.18 9.60 -3.92
CA VAL A 126 3.41 10.48 -3.03
C VAL A 126 4.22 11.70 -2.60
N SER A 127 5.49 11.51 -2.28
CA SER A 127 6.36 12.61 -1.85
C SER A 127 6.54 13.66 -2.96
N ALA A 128 6.84 13.23 -4.19
CA ALA A 128 6.98 14.12 -5.32
C ALA A 128 5.64 14.81 -5.67
N LEU A 129 4.58 14.01 -5.86
CA LEU A 129 3.27 14.50 -6.26
C LEU A 129 2.66 15.48 -5.25
N SER A 130 2.99 15.35 -3.96
CA SER A 130 2.49 16.25 -2.92
C SER A 130 2.84 17.71 -3.18
N HIS A 131 3.96 17.99 -3.85
CA HIS A 131 4.38 19.35 -4.24
C HIS A 131 3.66 19.82 -5.50
N GLU A 132 3.41 18.91 -6.45
CA GLU A 132 2.77 19.25 -7.72
C GLU A 132 1.29 19.65 -7.55
N ILE A 133 0.54 18.94 -6.67
CA ILE A 133 -0.91 19.15 -6.52
C ILE A 133 -1.30 20.12 -5.40
N LYS A 134 -0.33 20.50 -4.54
CA LYS A 134 -0.56 21.42 -3.43
C LYS A 134 -1.14 22.78 -3.88
N PRO A 135 -0.71 23.41 -5.00
CA PRO A 135 -1.27 24.69 -5.46
C PRO A 135 -2.76 24.57 -5.83
N PHE A 136 -3.26 23.40 -6.09
CA PHE A 136 -4.67 23.15 -6.42
C PHE A 136 -5.56 22.83 -5.19
N GLY A 137 -5.04 23.01 -3.97
CA GLY A 137 -5.78 22.70 -2.75
C GLY A 137 -5.92 21.18 -2.47
N ILE A 138 -5.17 20.35 -3.19
CA ILE A 138 -5.19 18.90 -3.03
C ILE A 138 -4.06 18.47 -2.08
N SER A 139 -4.36 17.59 -1.14
CA SER A 139 -3.38 17.02 -0.22
C SER A 139 -3.28 15.51 -0.40
N ILE A 140 -2.05 14.99 -0.38
CA ILE A 140 -1.78 13.56 -0.51
C ILE A 140 -0.82 13.10 0.58
N CYS A 141 -1.02 11.88 1.08
CA CYS A 141 -0.08 11.21 1.97
C CYS A 141 -0.03 9.71 1.74
N SER A 142 1.08 9.12 2.16
CA SER A 142 1.27 7.67 2.25
C SER A 142 1.13 7.23 3.70
N VAL A 143 0.38 6.17 3.92
CA VAL A 143 0.23 5.49 5.21
C VAL A 143 0.97 4.17 5.16
N MET A 144 1.90 3.97 6.08
CA MET A 144 2.77 2.80 6.19
C MET A 144 2.36 1.97 7.41
N PRO A 145 1.43 1.02 7.29
CA PRO A 145 1.20 0.03 8.34
C PRO A 145 2.42 -0.91 8.45
N GLY A 146 2.64 -1.44 9.66
CA GLY A 146 3.41 -2.66 9.82
C GLY A 146 2.52 -3.88 9.57
N ASP A 147 2.75 -4.96 10.30
CA ASP A 147 1.97 -6.19 10.16
C ASP A 147 0.54 -5.97 10.67
N VAL A 148 -0.42 -6.33 9.82
CA VAL A 148 -1.86 -6.18 10.07
C VAL A 148 -2.55 -7.50 9.79
N LYS A 149 -3.34 -7.98 10.75
CA LYS A 149 -4.09 -9.23 10.64
C LYS A 149 -5.25 -9.06 9.65
N THR A 150 -5.00 -9.43 8.38
CA THR A 150 -5.97 -9.33 7.28
C THR A 150 -5.88 -10.55 6.36
N GLY A 151 -6.71 -10.58 5.32
CA GLY A 151 -6.58 -11.55 4.22
C GLY A 151 -5.35 -11.35 3.32
N PHE A 152 -4.42 -10.46 3.65
CA PHE A 152 -3.20 -10.22 2.87
C PHE A 152 -2.31 -11.47 2.84
N THR A 153 -2.12 -12.13 3.98
CA THR A 153 -1.32 -13.36 4.11
C THR A 153 -1.83 -14.45 3.19
N SER A 154 -3.14 -14.71 3.19
CA SER A 154 -3.76 -15.74 2.33
C SER A 154 -3.80 -15.38 0.85
N SER A 155 -3.64 -14.11 0.50
CA SER A 155 -3.59 -13.63 -0.90
C SER A 155 -2.17 -13.54 -1.46
N ARG A 156 -1.14 -13.83 -0.67
CA ARG A 156 0.26 -13.84 -1.10
C ARG A 156 0.51 -14.97 -2.09
N ILE A 157 1.22 -14.66 -3.18
CA ILE A 157 1.82 -15.66 -4.05
C ILE A 157 3.17 -16.05 -3.43
N THR A 158 3.35 -17.34 -3.16
CA THR A 158 4.57 -17.85 -2.54
C THR A 158 5.28 -18.79 -3.51
N ASP A 159 6.54 -18.50 -3.79
CA ASP A 159 7.41 -19.36 -4.58
C ASP A 159 8.56 -19.89 -3.71
N LEU A 160 8.62 -21.22 -3.59
CA LEU A 160 9.66 -21.91 -2.83
C LEU A 160 10.77 -22.50 -3.71
N ASN A 161 10.78 -22.18 -5.00
CA ASN A 161 11.84 -22.62 -5.90
C ASN A 161 13.20 -22.14 -5.38
N GLY A 162 14.18 -23.02 -5.42
CA GLY A 162 15.52 -22.72 -4.91
C GLY A 162 15.65 -22.72 -3.39
N ASN A 163 14.62 -23.11 -2.63
CA ASN A 163 14.70 -23.10 -1.16
C ASN A 163 15.85 -23.95 -0.60
N GLU A 164 16.19 -25.07 -1.23
CA GLU A 164 17.35 -25.92 -0.87
C GLU A 164 18.68 -25.18 -1.15
N ILE A 165 18.79 -24.52 -2.31
CA ILE A 165 19.94 -23.73 -2.70
C ILE A 165 20.19 -22.62 -1.68
N TYR A 166 19.12 -22.02 -1.17
CA TYR A 166 19.16 -21.00 -0.11
C TYR A 166 19.23 -21.58 1.31
N GLY A 167 19.49 -22.88 1.48
CA GLY A 167 19.62 -23.52 2.79
C GLY A 167 18.36 -23.45 3.64
N GLY A 168 17.18 -23.48 3.03
CA GLY A 168 15.89 -23.42 3.73
C GLY A 168 15.44 -22.02 4.14
N ARG A 169 16.22 -20.99 3.85
CA ARG A 169 15.98 -19.60 4.30
C ARG A 169 14.71 -18.99 3.70
N ILE A 170 14.34 -19.34 2.46
CA ILE A 170 13.12 -18.82 1.82
C ILE A 170 11.89 -19.21 2.65
N LYS A 171 11.73 -20.50 2.93
CA LYS A 171 10.61 -21.02 3.73
C LYS A 171 10.58 -20.45 5.13
N LYS A 172 11.76 -20.37 5.79
CA LYS A 172 11.87 -19.78 7.14
C LYS A 172 11.43 -18.31 7.15
N SER A 173 11.91 -17.51 6.20
CA SER A 173 11.56 -16.09 6.09
C SER A 173 10.05 -15.90 5.89
N ILE A 174 9.46 -16.67 4.99
CA ILE A 174 8.01 -16.62 4.73
C ILE A 174 7.22 -17.00 5.98
N ALA A 175 7.62 -18.04 6.70
CA ALA A 175 6.96 -18.43 7.95
C ALA A 175 7.04 -17.34 9.03
N VAL A 176 8.16 -16.61 9.13
CA VAL A 176 8.28 -15.45 10.04
C VAL A 176 7.31 -14.34 9.64
N MET A 177 7.26 -13.99 8.34
CA MET A 177 6.33 -12.96 7.85
C MET A 177 4.86 -13.34 8.12
N GLU A 178 4.47 -14.59 7.87
CA GLU A 178 3.11 -15.08 8.12
C GLU A 178 2.76 -15.02 9.60
N ASN A 179 3.69 -15.44 10.48
CA ASN A 179 3.50 -15.35 11.92
C ASN A 179 3.34 -13.89 12.38
N ASP A 180 4.17 -12.99 11.88
CA ASP A 180 4.11 -11.57 12.23
C ASP A 180 2.79 -10.93 11.75
N GLU A 181 2.29 -11.30 10.57
CA GLU A 181 1.01 -10.82 10.03
C GLU A 181 -0.20 -11.37 10.79
N ILE A 182 -0.20 -12.68 11.11
CA ILE A 182 -1.28 -13.32 11.87
C ILE A 182 -1.38 -12.72 13.28
N ASN A 183 -0.25 -12.39 13.90
CA ASN A 183 -0.15 -11.74 15.20
C ASN A 183 -0.07 -10.21 15.12
N GLY A 184 -0.26 -9.67 13.92
CA GLY A 184 -0.21 -8.24 13.65
C GLY A 184 -1.35 -7.45 14.29
N MET A 185 -1.31 -6.13 14.13
CA MET A 185 -2.35 -5.24 14.67
C MET A 185 -3.71 -5.49 14.01
N SER A 186 -4.80 -5.17 14.73
CA SER A 186 -6.14 -5.16 14.12
C SER A 186 -6.21 -4.17 12.95
N PRO A 187 -6.92 -4.52 11.86
CA PRO A 187 -7.21 -3.61 10.76
C PRO A 187 -7.83 -2.28 11.21
N ASP A 188 -8.60 -2.29 12.30
CA ASP A 188 -9.23 -1.09 12.85
C ASP A 188 -8.22 -0.02 13.27
N ILE A 189 -7.03 -0.42 13.71
CA ILE A 189 -5.96 0.53 14.07
C ILE A 189 -5.51 1.32 12.84
N ALA A 190 -5.35 0.64 11.70
CA ALA A 190 -5.02 1.29 10.44
C ALA A 190 -6.18 2.15 9.93
N ALA A 191 -7.41 1.64 10.00
CA ALA A 191 -8.63 2.36 9.63
C ALA A 191 -8.84 3.62 10.48
N CYS A 192 -8.65 3.54 11.81
CA CYS A 192 -8.67 4.69 12.69
C CYS A 192 -7.61 5.73 12.34
N CYS A 193 -6.40 5.31 11.99
CA CYS A 193 -5.36 6.22 11.53
C CYS A 193 -5.80 6.96 10.26
N ILE A 194 -6.28 6.23 9.25
CA ILE A 194 -6.80 6.81 8.00
C ILE A 194 -7.92 7.79 8.29
N THR A 195 -8.91 7.40 9.10
CA THR A 195 -10.03 8.25 9.47
C THR A 195 -9.60 9.55 10.18
N ARG A 196 -8.58 9.50 11.05
CA ARG A 196 -8.01 10.70 11.66
C ARG A 196 -7.33 11.60 10.63
N LEU A 197 -6.66 11.02 9.65
CA LEU A 197 -6.00 11.78 8.58
C LEU A 197 -7.03 12.49 7.68
N THR A 198 -8.23 11.96 7.51
CA THR A 198 -9.27 12.66 6.73
C THR A 198 -9.68 14.01 7.35
N LYS A 199 -9.53 14.17 8.66
CA LYS A 199 -9.91 15.38 9.41
C LYS A 199 -8.73 16.34 9.67
N LYS A 200 -7.49 15.94 9.36
CA LYS A 200 -6.30 16.72 9.70
C LYS A 200 -6.12 17.90 8.75
N LYS A 201 -5.95 19.13 9.29
CA LYS A 201 -5.81 20.34 8.47
C LYS A 201 -4.61 20.30 7.51
N LYS A 202 -3.46 19.81 7.98
CA LYS A 202 -2.24 19.68 7.16
C LYS A 202 -1.74 18.24 7.21
N LEU A 203 -1.41 17.66 6.07
CA LEU A 203 -0.81 16.33 5.97
C LEU A 203 0.71 16.43 5.78
N ASN A 204 1.43 15.56 6.47
CA ASN A 204 2.81 15.20 6.07
C ASN A 204 2.72 14.16 4.94
N SER A 205 3.77 14.02 4.16
CA SER A 205 3.76 13.03 3.06
C SER A 205 3.72 11.58 3.53
N LEU A 206 4.27 11.27 4.72
CA LEU A 206 4.41 9.90 5.22
C LEU A 206 3.89 9.75 6.65
N TYR A 207 3.15 8.69 6.92
CA TYR A 207 2.64 8.31 8.24
C TYR A 207 2.89 6.83 8.51
N THR A 208 3.53 6.51 9.62
CA THR A 208 3.69 5.12 10.09
C THR A 208 2.58 4.77 11.08
N VAL A 209 1.98 3.58 10.96
CA VAL A 209 0.94 3.07 11.86
C VAL A 209 1.54 2.04 12.82
N GLY A 210 1.12 2.12 14.09
CA GLY A 210 1.62 1.26 15.17
C GLY A 210 2.86 1.83 15.87
N PHE A 211 2.87 1.78 17.21
CA PHE A 211 3.95 2.36 17.99
C PHE A 211 5.30 1.67 17.74
N LYS A 212 5.32 0.33 17.75
CA LYS A 212 6.50 -0.49 17.43
C LYS A 212 7.14 -0.09 16.09
N TYR A 213 6.32 0.08 15.07
CA TYR A 213 6.78 0.39 13.72
C TYR A 213 7.25 1.84 13.57
N LYS A 214 6.64 2.78 14.29
CA LYS A 214 7.14 4.16 14.35
C LYS A 214 8.56 4.21 14.92
N LEU A 215 8.81 3.44 15.97
CA LEU A 215 10.14 3.31 16.54
C LEU A 215 11.13 2.70 15.55
N PHE A 216 10.75 1.62 14.86
CA PHE A 216 11.63 0.98 13.87
C PHE A 216 11.96 1.91 12.70
N VAL A 217 10.97 2.60 12.15
CA VAL A 217 11.17 3.58 11.07
C VAL A 217 12.02 4.76 11.54
N TRP A 218 11.89 5.20 12.79
CA TRP A 218 12.72 6.25 13.37
C TRP A 218 14.16 5.77 13.55
N LEU A 219 14.36 4.59 14.12
CA LEU A 219 15.68 3.98 14.28
C LEU A 219 16.39 3.77 12.95
N SER A 220 15.68 3.30 11.91
CA SER A 220 16.26 3.09 10.58
C SER A 220 16.80 4.36 9.91
N ARG A 221 16.38 5.54 10.37
CA ARG A 221 16.87 6.84 9.88
C ARG A 221 18.13 7.32 10.61
N ILE A 222 18.38 6.81 11.81
CA ILE A 222 19.50 7.26 12.67
C ILE A 222 20.63 6.24 12.65
N LEU A 223 20.30 4.96 12.60
CA LEU A 223 21.29 3.89 12.60
C LEU A 223 22.01 3.79 11.24
N PRO A 224 23.31 3.45 11.24
CA PRO A 224 24.01 3.13 9.99
C PRO A 224 23.29 2.03 9.22
N GLN A 225 23.25 2.15 7.90
CA GLN A 225 22.58 1.18 7.01
C GLN A 225 23.03 -0.26 7.26
N ARG A 226 24.32 -0.48 7.54
CA ARG A 226 24.88 -1.81 7.87
C ARG A 226 24.18 -2.42 9.10
N THR A 227 23.94 -1.62 10.15
CA THR A 227 23.26 -2.08 11.37
C THR A 227 21.81 -2.45 11.10
N VAL A 228 21.08 -1.60 10.38
CA VAL A 228 19.69 -1.89 9.97
C VAL A 228 19.64 -3.17 9.15
N SER A 229 20.52 -3.32 8.16
CA SER A 229 20.61 -4.51 7.30
C SER A 229 20.92 -5.78 8.10
N ALA A 230 21.82 -5.71 9.09
CA ALA A 230 22.16 -6.83 9.95
C ALA A 230 20.96 -7.27 10.81
N ILE A 231 20.20 -6.33 11.35
CA ILE A 231 18.98 -6.61 12.12
C ILE A 231 17.94 -7.29 11.24
N VAL A 232 17.64 -6.73 10.07
CA VAL A 232 16.67 -7.30 9.11
C VAL A 232 17.11 -8.71 8.69
N SER A 233 18.38 -8.90 8.34
CA SER A 233 18.94 -10.20 7.97
C SER A 233 18.79 -11.21 9.11
N SER A 234 19.00 -10.79 10.36
CA SER A 234 18.86 -11.67 11.53
C SER A 234 17.42 -12.10 11.80
N LEU A 235 16.43 -11.32 11.37
CA LEU A 235 15.01 -11.63 11.54
C LEU A 235 14.45 -12.48 10.38
N TYR A 236 14.84 -12.17 9.14
CA TYR A 236 14.18 -12.69 7.95
C TYR A 236 15.09 -13.49 7.00
N ALA A 237 16.40 -13.60 7.23
CA ALA A 237 17.32 -14.25 6.31
C ALA A 237 18.27 -15.27 6.95
N LYS A 238 17.90 -15.81 8.12
CA LYS A 238 18.64 -16.88 8.81
C LYS A 238 18.22 -18.27 8.37
#